data_bb65e97fa3ccae77ab373833d0ce751c
#
_entry.id   bb65e97fa3ccae77ab373833d0ce751c
#
_cell.length_a   1.000
_cell.length_b   1.000
_cell.length_c   1.000
_cell.angle_alpha   90.00
_cell.angle_beta   90.00
_cell.angle_gamma   90.00
#
_symmetry.space_group_name_H-M   'P 1'
#
loop_
_entity.id
_entity.type
_entity.pdbx_description
1 polymer ?
#
loop_
_entity_poly.entity_id
_entity_poly.type
_entity_poly.pdbx_seq_one_letter_code
_entity_poly.pdbx_strand_id
1 'polypeptide(L)'
;MLQLREDFRSKFDDLELFLDFTEKHQYSAQRNPILKASIILILYNIVESTLTSLIIRVHDELQLHPFSILNENLQKNFLYHHFSKLSNENDFKRNIDIINNLSLSALYFPKFEEYYAKKTLFSGNVDGKKINEIFKKYSIKQVTKEKSCLLKIKKLRNILAHGEKTFNHVGREILNAELRQMSYLTKTCLIESIDNVCNFL
;
A
#
# COMPACT_ATOMS: atom_id res chain seq x y z
N MET A 1 -1.13 11.23 -11.69
CA MET A 1 -2.32 10.37 -11.42
C MET A 1 -2.74 9.53 -12.63
N LEU A 2 -2.68 10.04 -13.88
CA LEU A 2 -3.04 9.24 -15.08
C LEU A 2 -2.23 7.96 -15.18
N GLN A 3 -0.90 8.04 -15.14
CA GLN A 3 0.01 6.90 -15.19
C GLN A 3 -0.29 5.85 -14.11
N LEU A 4 -0.59 6.28 -12.87
CA LEU A 4 -0.91 5.37 -11.77
C LEU A 4 -2.22 4.59 -12.04
N ARG A 5 -3.23 5.24 -12.64
CA ARG A 5 -4.48 4.58 -13.03
C ARG A 5 -4.26 3.58 -14.18
N GLU A 6 -3.39 3.89 -15.12
CA GLU A 6 -3.01 2.99 -16.22
C GLU A 6 -2.27 1.77 -15.69
N ASP A 7 -1.26 1.96 -14.83
CA ASP A 7 -0.52 0.86 -14.18
C ASP A 7 -1.45 -0.03 -13.35
N PHE A 8 -2.40 0.57 -12.63
CA PHE A 8 -3.40 -0.17 -11.87
C PHE A 8 -4.30 -1.01 -12.78
N ARG A 9 -4.79 -0.44 -13.88
CA ARG A 9 -5.62 -1.17 -14.86
C ARG A 9 -4.86 -2.33 -15.46
N SER A 10 -3.65 -2.11 -15.94
CA SER A 10 -2.81 -3.15 -16.52
C SER A 10 -2.62 -4.34 -15.57
N LYS A 11 -2.33 -4.08 -14.29
CA LYS A 11 -2.17 -5.14 -13.28
C LYS A 11 -3.45 -5.96 -13.08
N PHE A 12 -4.62 -5.32 -13.11
CA PHE A 12 -5.89 -6.03 -13.00
C PHE A 12 -6.27 -6.76 -14.28
N ASP A 13 -5.93 -6.23 -15.44
CA ASP A 13 -6.15 -6.92 -16.73
C ASP A 13 -5.31 -8.20 -16.81
N ASP A 14 -4.04 -8.16 -16.39
CA ASP A 14 -3.18 -9.34 -16.26
C ASP A 14 -3.76 -10.37 -15.27
N LEU A 15 -4.26 -9.90 -14.13
CA LEU A 15 -4.90 -10.76 -13.12
C LEU A 15 -6.17 -11.42 -13.67
N GLU A 16 -7.03 -10.71 -14.39
CA GLU A 16 -8.26 -11.26 -14.98
C GLU A 16 -7.93 -12.31 -16.04
N LEU A 17 -6.91 -12.05 -16.88
CA LEU A 17 -6.42 -13.06 -17.86
C LEU A 17 -5.93 -14.32 -17.13
N PHE A 18 -5.23 -14.17 -16.01
CA PHE A 18 -4.74 -15.32 -15.24
C PHE A 18 -5.87 -16.08 -14.52
N LEU A 19 -6.88 -15.38 -14.02
CA LEU A 19 -8.10 -15.98 -13.47
C LEU A 19 -8.85 -16.77 -14.55
N ASP A 20 -9.07 -16.19 -15.72
CA ASP A 20 -9.71 -16.85 -16.86
C ASP A 20 -8.94 -18.10 -17.29
N PHE A 21 -7.62 -18.00 -17.37
CA PHE A 21 -6.77 -19.14 -17.69
C PHE A 21 -6.91 -20.25 -16.66
N THR A 22 -6.92 -19.93 -15.37
CA THR A 22 -7.05 -20.91 -14.28
C THR A 22 -8.40 -21.61 -14.27
N GLU A 23 -9.47 -20.93 -14.69
CA GLU A 23 -10.82 -21.50 -14.77
C GLU A 23 -11.06 -22.35 -16.00
N LYS A 24 -10.60 -21.90 -17.18
CA LYS A 24 -10.83 -22.59 -18.47
C LYS A 24 -10.03 -23.85 -18.61
N HIS A 25 -8.83 -23.89 -18.03
CA HIS A 25 -7.97 -25.05 -18.13
C HIS A 25 -8.06 -25.88 -16.84
N GLN A 26 -8.91 -26.89 -16.84
CA GLN A 26 -8.98 -27.87 -15.77
C GLN A 26 -7.70 -28.73 -15.79
N TYR A 27 -6.62 -28.18 -15.27
CA TYR A 27 -5.38 -28.92 -15.06
C TYR A 27 -5.59 -30.05 -14.04
N SER A 28 -4.64 -31.00 -14.03
CA SER A 28 -4.62 -32.07 -13.03
C SER A 28 -4.84 -31.50 -11.61
N ALA A 29 -5.38 -32.36 -10.74
CA ALA A 29 -5.63 -32.04 -9.32
C ALA A 29 -4.42 -31.44 -8.57
N GLN A 30 -3.22 -31.53 -9.15
CA GLN A 30 -1.99 -30.97 -8.58
C GLN A 30 -1.66 -29.55 -9.05
N ARG A 31 -1.93 -29.22 -10.33
CA ARG A 31 -1.52 -27.93 -10.92
C ARG A 31 -2.49 -26.78 -10.61
N ASN A 32 -3.79 -27.05 -10.69
CA ASN A 32 -4.81 -26.03 -10.48
C ASN A 32 -4.73 -25.37 -9.07
N PRO A 33 -4.56 -26.10 -7.96
CA PRO A 33 -4.38 -25.49 -6.65
C PRO A 33 -3.16 -24.54 -6.58
N ILE A 34 -2.05 -24.89 -7.23
CA ILE A 34 -0.85 -24.02 -7.26
C ILE A 34 -1.17 -22.69 -7.94
N LEU A 35 -1.87 -22.73 -9.09
CA LEU A 35 -2.28 -21.50 -9.79
C LEU A 35 -3.21 -20.62 -8.93
N LYS A 36 -4.19 -21.23 -8.24
CA LYS A 36 -5.08 -20.52 -7.33
C LYS A 36 -4.33 -19.82 -6.18
N ALA A 37 -3.38 -20.52 -5.56
CA ALA A 37 -2.56 -19.93 -4.51
C ALA A 37 -1.68 -18.79 -5.05
N SER A 38 -1.18 -18.90 -6.30
CA SER A 38 -0.42 -17.82 -6.95
C SER A 38 -1.26 -16.56 -7.16
N ILE A 39 -2.57 -16.69 -7.45
CA ILE A 39 -3.50 -15.57 -7.57
C ILE A 39 -3.55 -14.75 -6.26
N ILE A 40 -3.50 -15.41 -5.10
CA ILE A 40 -3.46 -14.71 -3.79
C ILE A 40 -2.22 -13.83 -3.66
N LEU A 41 -1.05 -14.33 -4.10
CA LEU A 41 0.19 -13.54 -4.08
C LEU A 41 0.10 -12.34 -5.04
N ILE A 42 -0.46 -12.54 -6.24
CA ILE A 42 -0.66 -11.47 -7.22
C ILE A 42 -1.59 -10.41 -6.66
N LEU A 43 -2.74 -10.79 -6.09
CA LEU A 43 -3.69 -9.86 -5.44
C LEU A 43 -3.01 -9.05 -4.34
N TYR A 44 -2.26 -9.70 -3.46
CA TYR A 44 -1.53 -9.01 -2.40
C TYR A 44 -0.50 -8.01 -2.95
N ASN A 45 0.26 -8.42 -3.96
CA ASN A 45 1.26 -7.54 -4.60
C ASN A 45 0.61 -6.32 -5.27
N ILE A 46 -0.57 -6.48 -5.89
CA ILE A 46 -1.33 -5.37 -6.46
C ILE A 46 -1.74 -4.39 -5.34
N VAL A 47 -2.26 -4.89 -4.22
CA VAL A 47 -2.63 -4.04 -3.07
C VAL A 47 -1.43 -3.26 -2.56
N GLU A 48 -0.33 -3.93 -2.25
CA GLU A 48 0.86 -3.31 -1.66
C GLU A 48 1.50 -2.30 -2.62
N SER A 49 1.68 -2.67 -3.90
CA SER A 49 2.28 -1.79 -4.90
C SER A 49 1.42 -0.57 -5.20
N THR A 50 0.09 -0.72 -5.30
CA THR A 50 -0.81 0.40 -5.55
C THR A 50 -0.78 1.40 -4.41
N LEU A 51 -0.89 0.94 -3.16
CA LEU A 51 -0.85 1.81 -2.00
C LEU A 51 0.51 2.51 -1.83
N THR A 52 1.60 1.79 -2.09
CA THR A 52 2.95 2.39 -2.08
C THR A 52 3.05 3.52 -3.08
N SER A 53 2.61 3.30 -4.33
CA SER A 53 2.61 4.32 -5.39
C SER A 53 1.74 5.53 -5.04
N LEU A 54 0.58 5.30 -4.40
CA LEU A 54 -0.30 6.38 -3.92
C LEU A 54 0.39 7.26 -2.88
N ILE A 55 1.05 6.67 -1.89
CA ILE A 55 1.72 7.42 -0.83
C ILE A 55 2.99 8.12 -1.35
N ILE A 56 3.73 7.51 -2.27
CA ILE A 56 4.83 8.19 -2.97
C ILE A 56 4.29 9.46 -3.62
N ARG A 57 3.19 9.37 -4.37
CA ARG A 57 2.59 10.53 -5.05
C ARG A 57 2.12 11.60 -4.07
N VAL A 58 1.56 11.21 -2.92
CA VAL A 58 1.21 12.15 -1.85
C VAL A 58 2.45 12.89 -1.35
N HIS A 59 3.57 12.19 -1.11
CA HIS A 59 4.82 12.83 -0.69
C HIS A 59 5.37 13.79 -1.74
N ASP A 60 5.36 13.40 -3.02
CA ASP A 60 5.83 14.24 -4.13
C ASP A 60 5.04 15.57 -4.19
N GLU A 61 3.73 15.50 -4.01
CA GLU A 61 2.88 16.70 -4.01
C GLU A 61 3.11 17.56 -2.77
N LEU A 62 3.19 16.95 -1.59
CA LEU A 62 3.40 17.68 -0.34
C LEU A 62 4.75 18.44 -0.30
N GLN A 63 5.76 18.00 -1.07
CA GLN A 63 7.01 18.74 -1.20
C GLN A 63 6.85 20.12 -1.86
N LEU A 64 5.78 20.30 -2.64
CA LEU A 64 5.50 21.57 -3.32
C LEU A 64 4.85 22.60 -2.38
N HIS A 65 4.48 22.18 -1.18
CA HIS A 65 3.71 23.00 -0.25
C HIS A 65 4.53 23.42 0.98
N PRO A 66 4.46 24.71 1.40
CA PRO A 66 5.10 25.15 2.63
C PRO A 66 4.43 24.55 3.86
N PHE A 67 5.20 24.38 4.94
CA PHE A 67 4.72 23.80 6.20
C PHE A 67 3.45 24.47 6.74
N SER A 68 3.33 25.79 6.57
CA SER A 68 2.22 26.59 7.12
C SER A 68 0.84 26.24 6.55
N ILE A 69 0.77 25.67 5.34
CA ILE A 69 -0.51 25.30 4.72
C ILE A 69 -0.86 23.82 4.95
N LEU A 70 0.05 23.04 5.50
CA LEU A 70 -0.21 21.64 5.83
C LEU A 70 -1.23 21.57 6.98
N ASN A 71 -2.14 20.59 6.90
CA ASN A 71 -3.04 20.31 8.03
C ASN A 71 -2.29 19.73 9.23
N GLU A 72 -2.92 19.73 10.40
CA GLU A 72 -2.32 19.33 11.68
C GLU A 72 -1.65 17.93 11.64
N ASN A 73 -2.26 16.95 11.00
CA ASN A 73 -1.68 15.61 10.90
C ASN A 73 -0.42 15.59 10.03
N LEU A 74 -0.41 16.34 8.93
CA LEU A 74 0.75 16.46 8.06
C LEU A 74 1.86 17.27 8.73
N GLN A 75 1.52 18.32 9.47
CA GLN A 75 2.48 19.07 10.29
C GLN A 75 3.12 18.16 11.34
N LYS A 76 2.34 17.33 12.04
CA LYS A 76 2.86 16.31 12.97
C LYS A 76 3.82 15.34 12.28
N ASN A 77 3.44 14.83 11.10
CA ASN A 77 4.31 13.92 10.33
C ASN A 77 5.63 14.57 9.92
N PHE A 78 5.57 15.84 9.49
CA PHE A 78 6.72 16.64 9.15
C PHE A 78 7.66 16.82 10.37
N LEU A 79 7.11 17.26 11.50
CA LEU A 79 7.87 17.46 12.73
C LEU A 79 8.50 16.15 13.22
N TYR A 80 7.77 15.05 13.21
CA TYR A 80 8.32 13.74 13.57
C TYR A 80 9.47 13.32 12.66
N HIS A 81 9.39 13.57 11.35
CA HIS A 81 10.47 13.22 10.45
C HIS A 81 11.75 14.02 10.75
N HIS A 82 11.63 15.32 10.91
CA HIS A 82 12.78 16.20 11.05
C HIS A 82 13.35 16.20 12.49
N PHE A 83 12.48 16.09 13.51
CA PHE A 83 12.84 16.33 14.91
C PHE A 83 12.80 15.11 15.82
N SER A 84 12.29 13.94 15.42
CA SER A 84 12.19 12.76 16.26
C SER A 84 13.54 12.24 16.79
N LYS A 85 14.64 12.66 16.21
CA LYS A 85 16.02 12.26 16.59
C LYS A 85 16.82 13.37 17.26
N LEU A 86 16.21 14.53 17.56
CA LEU A 86 16.91 15.66 18.20
C LEU A 86 17.47 15.34 19.58
N SER A 87 16.96 14.29 20.23
CA SER A 87 17.41 13.86 21.57
C SER A 87 18.66 12.98 21.57
N ASN A 88 19.16 12.56 20.40
CA ASN A 88 20.35 11.72 20.31
C ASN A 88 21.61 12.58 20.15
N GLU A 89 22.52 12.53 21.11
CA GLU A 89 23.80 13.28 21.15
C GLU A 89 24.66 13.11 19.89
N ASN A 90 24.48 12.01 19.16
CA ASN A 90 25.25 11.69 17.94
C ASN A 90 24.77 12.41 16.67
N ASP A 91 23.71 13.24 16.73
CA ASP A 91 23.09 13.88 15.56
C ASP A 91 23.25 15.42 15.53
N PHE A 92 24.24 15.99 16.25
CA PHE A 92 24.47 17.44 16.31
C PHE A 92 24.56 18.12 14.94
N LYS A 93 25.27 17.51 13.99
CA LYS A 93 25.40 18.05 12.64
C LYS A 93 24.06 18.16 11.95
N ARG A 94 23.24 17.12 12.04
CA ARG A 94 21.87 17.11 11.51
C ARG A 94 20.99 18.14 12.20
N ASN A 95 21.10 18.29 13.50
CA ASN A 95 20.33 19.26 14.28
C ASN A 95 20.67 20.70 13.87
N ILE A 96 21.95 21.00 13.65
CA ILE A 96 22.43 22.29 13.14
C ILE A 96 21.88 22.52 11.73
N ASP A 97 21.95 21.52 10.84
CA ASP A 97 21.42 21.62 9.48
C ASP A 97 19.89 21.85 9.47
N ILE A 98 19.14 21.20 10.37
CA ILE A 98 17.70 21.44 10.53
C ILE A 98 17.43 22.88 10.98
N ILE A 99 18.13 23.36 11.99
CA ILE A 99 17.95 24.73 12.52
C ILE A 99 18.31 25.76 11.45
N ASN A 100 19.40 25.56 10.72
CA ASN A 100 19.80 26.45 9.62
C ASN A 100 18.75 26.46 8.50
N ASN A 101 18.22 25.30 8.14
CA ASN A 101 17.19 25.17 7.11
C ASN A 101 15.84 25.76 7.54
N LEU A 102 15.47 25.66 8.82
CA LEU A 102 14.29 26.34 9.38
C LEU A 102 14.39 27.85 9.23
N SER A 103 15.56 28.43 9.54
CA SER A 103 15.80 29.87 9.42
C SER A 103 15.75 30.36 7.97
N LEU A 104 16.04 29.45 7.01
CA LEU A 104 16.02 29.71 5.57
C LEU A 104 14.68 29.33 4.90
N SER A 105 13.66 28.92 5.66
CA SER A 105 12.38 28.38 5.14
C SER A 105 12.55 27.23 4.14
N ALA A 106 13.64 26.47 4.24
CA ALA A 106 14.06 25.47 3.25
C ALA A 106 13.70 24.03 3.65
N LEU A 107 12.93 23.79 4.70
CA LEU A 107 12.47 22.44 5.04
C LEU A 107 11.22 22.09 4.24
N TYR A 108 11.36 21.06 3.43
CA TYR A 108 10.28 20.49 2.63
C TYR A 108 9.71 19.22 3.29
N PHE A 109 8.49 18.85 2.91
CA PHE A 109 7.96 17.53 3.29
C PHE A 109 8.91 16.46 2.74
N PRO A 110 9.25 15.42 3.53
CA PRO A 110 10.28 14.45 3.13
C PRO A 110 9.83 13.65 1.90
N LYS A 111 10.76 13.29 1.02
CA LYS A 111 10.54 12.25 0.02
C LYS A 111 10.17 10.95 0.73
N PHE A 112 9.33 10.14 0.08
CA PHE A 112 8.87 8.89 0.69
C PHE A 112 10.03 7.96 1.04
N GLU A 113 11.08 7.89 0.22
CA GLU A 113 12.28 7.08 0.43
C GLU A 113 13.02 7.43 1.73
N GLU A 114 12.99 8.69 2.11
CA GLU A 114 13.68 9.24 3.28
C GLU A 114 12.78 9.28 4.52
N TYR A 115 11.46 9.09 4.31
CA TYR A 115 10.48 9.25 5.39
C TYR A 115 10.72 8.27 6.54
N TYR A 116 10.81 8.79 7.77
CA TYR A 116 11.17 8.02 8.98
C TYR A 116 10.27 6.80 9.22
N ALA A 117 8.99 6.89 8.86
CA ALA A 117 8.00 5.84 9.07
C ALA A 117 7.79 4.93 7.84
N LYS A 118 8.58 5.07 6.76
CA LYS A 118 8.45 4.27 5.53
C LYS A 118 8.38 2.76 5.83
N LYS A 119 9.29 2.24 6.64
CA LYS A 119 9.35 0.82 6.98
C LYS A 119 8.12 0.33 7.74
N THR A 120 7.49 1.18 8.54
CA THR A 120 6.31 0.83 9.36
C THR A 120 5.00 0.98 8.59
N LEU A 121 4.98 1.80 7.53
CA LEU A 121 3.80 1.95 6.69
C LEU A 121 3.50 0.67 5.90
N PHE A 122 4.54 0.06 5.30
CA PHE A 122 4.42 -1.09 4.40
C PHE A 122 5.32 -2.24 4.88
N SER A 123 5.06 -2.77 6.08
CA SER A 123 5.82 -3.88 6.66
C SER A 123 5.37 -5.27 6.16
N GLY A 124 4.83 -5.36 4.95
CA GLY A 124 4.34 -6.64 4.41
C GLY A 124 3.01 -7.12 5.02
N ASN A 125 2.29 -6.24 5.73
CA ASN A 125 1.06 -6.57 6.46
C ASN A 125 -0.10 -5.63 6.13
N VAL A 126 -0.29 -5.31 4.85
CA VAL A 126 -1.36 -4.42 4.41
C VAL A 126 -2.69 -5.16 4.38
N ASP A 127 -3.68 -4.60 5.07
CA ASP A 127 -5.09 -5.00 5.02
C ASP A 127 -5.99 -3.75 5.06
N GLY A 128 -7.30 -3.94 5.07
CA GLY A 128 -8.24 -2.82 5.05
C GLY A 128 -8.14 -1.90 6.26
N LYS A 129 -7.77 -2.42 7.44
CA LYS A 129 -7.54 -1.61 8.63
C LYS A 129 -6.28 -0.75 8.45
N LYS A 130 -5.20 -1.36 7.96
CA LYS A 130 -3.93 -0.67 7.72
C LYS A 130 -4.06 0.44 6.68
N ILE A 131 -4.83 0.22 5.60
CA ILE A 131 -5.14 1.26 4.60
C ILE A 131 -5.75 2.49 5.29
N ASN A 132 -6.78 2.28 6.10
CA ASN A 132 -7.47 3.38 6.78
C ASN A 132 -6.61 4.06 7.85
N GLU A 133 -5.73 3.33 8.54
CA GLU A 133 -4.72 3.91 9.45
C GLU A 133 -3.75 4.84 8.71
N ILE A 134 -3.26 4.40 7.54
CA ILE A 134 -2.38 5.22 6.70
C ILE A 134 -3.14 6.46 6.22
N PHE A 135 -4.34 6.31 5.67
CA PHE A 135 -5.14 7.42 5.17
C PHE A 135 -5.45 8.45 6.26
N LYS A 136 -5.83 7.99 7.46
CA LYS A 136 -6.03 8.87 8.63
C LYS A 136 -4.77 9.66 8.96
N LYS A 137 -3.59 9.01 8.91
CA LYS A 137 -2.31 9.65 9.20
C LYS A 137 -2.00 10.81 8.25
N TYR A 138 -2.42 10.69 6.98
CA TYR A 138 -2.24 11.74 5.96
C TYR A 138 -3.45 12.69 5.83
N SER A 139 -4.50 12.51 6.65
CA SER A 139 -5.78 13.24 6.51
C SER A 139 -6.48 12.97 5.18
N ILE A 140 -6.22 11.83 4.56
CA ILE A 140 -6.93 11.34 3.38
C ILE A 140 -8.24 10.69 3.83
N LYS A 141 -9.31 10.88 3.05
CA LYS A 141 -10.60 10.21 3.30
C LYS A 141 -10.41 8.69 3.36
N GLN A 142 -10.97 8.07 4.41
CA GLN A 142 -10.87 6.62 4.60
C GLN A 142 -11.73 5.87 3.57
N VAL A 143 -11.30 4.66 3.24
CA VAL A 143 -12.02 3.74 2.36
C VAL A 143 -13.24 3.17 3.11
N THR A 144 -14.41 3.28 2.47
CA THR A 144 -15.70 2.80 2.99
C THR A 144 -16.12 1.47 2.38
N LYS A 145 -15.66 1.16 1.16
CA LYS A 145 -15.97 -0.10 0.47
C LYS A 145 -15.58 -1.32 1.28
N GLU A 146 -16.25 -2.43 0.98
CA GLU A 146 -15.97 -3.73 1.61
C GLU A 146 -14.50 -4.14 1.41
N LYS A 147 -13.82 -4.40 2.49
CA LYS A 147 -12.38 -4.67 2.53
C LYS A 147 -11.99 -5.86 3.40
N SER A 148 -12.98 -6.63 3.88
CA SER A 148 -12.73 -7.83 4.69
C SER A 148 -11.90 -8.88 3.95
N CYS A 149 -12.06 -8.97 2.60
CA CYS A 149 -11.28 -9.85 1.76
C CYS A 149 -9.76 -9.58 1.85
N LEU A 150 -9.34 -8.32 2.06
CA LEU A 150 -7.92 -7.96 2.18
C LEU A 150 -7.25 -8.62 3.39
N LEU A 151 -8.00 -8.79 4.50
CA LEU A 151 -7.49 -9.51 5.66
C LEU A 151 -7.26 -10.99 5.34
N LYS A 152 -8.17 -11.63 4.58
CA LYS A 152 -8.00 -13.02 4.14
C LYS A 152 -6.82 -13.17 3.18
N ILE A 153 -6.72 -12.30 2.18
CA ILE A 153 -5.60 -12.27 1.23
C ILE A 153 -4.26 -12.14 1.98
N LYS A 154 -4.15 -11.19 2.93
CA LYS A 154 -2.97 -11.00 3.77
C LYS A 154 -2.61 -12.27 4.55
N LYS A 155 -3.58 -12.91 5.22
CA LYS A 155 -3.34 -14.13 6.00
C LYS A 155 -2.83 -15.26 5.11
N LEU A 156 -3.48 -15.50 3.97
CA LEU A 156 -3.07 -16.55 3.04
C LEU A 156 -1.68 -16.29 2.44
N ARG A 157 -1.40 -15.04 2.08
CA ARG A 157 -0.08 -14.63 1.61
C ARG A 157 1.00 -14.89 2.67
N ASN A 158 0.74 -14.57 3.93
CA ASN A 158 1.72 -14.81 5.00
C ASN A 158 1.97 -16.30 5.21
N ILE A 159 0.93 -17.14 5.22
CA ILE A 159 1.04 -18.60 5.28
C ILE A 159 1.93 -19.13 4.14
N LEU A 160 1.74 -18.62 2.91
CA LEU A 160 2.54 -19.01 1.75
C LEU A 160 3.98 -18.50 1.85
N ALA A 161 4.17 -17.24 2.25
CA ALA A 161 5.49 -16.61 2.33
C ALA A 161 6.38 -17.20 3.43
N HIS A 162 5.79 -17.64 4.55
CA HIS A 162 6.50 -18.30 5.65
C HIS A 162 6.63 -19.81 5.49
N GLY A 163 6.05 -20.36 4.42
CA GLY A 163 6.11 -21.81 4.15
C GLY A 163 5.31 -22.67 5.14
N GLU A 164 4.34 -22.07 5.87
CA GLU A 164 3.49 -22.80 6.82
C GLU A 164 2.59 -23.83 6.13
N LYS A 165 2.15 -23.53 4.89
CA LYS A 165 1.43 -24.46 4.00
C LYS A 165 1.99 -24.39 2.59
N THR A 166 1.91 -25.49 1.86
CA THR A 166 2.27 -25.51 0.44
C THR A 166 1.22 -24.78 -0.42
N PHE A 167 1.63 -24.30 -1.59
CA PHE A 167 0.71 -23.73 -2.59
C PHE A 167 -0.43 -24.69 -2.94
N ASN A 168 -0.11 -25.99 -3.06
CA ASN A 168 -1.12 -27.00 -3.34
C ASN A 168 -2.16 -27.10 -2.22
N HIS A 169 -1.72 -27.07 -0.96
CA HIS A 169 -2.63 -27.10 0.19
C HIS A 169 -3.55 -25.87 0.23
N VAL A 170 -2.98 -24.67 0.16
CA VAL A 170 -3.76 -23.42 0.19
C VAL A 170 -4.74 -23.34 -0.99
N GLY A 171 -4.30 -23.68 -2.20
CA GLY A 171 -5.14 -23.59 -3.37
C GLY A 171 -6.30 -24.60 -3.42
N ARG A 172 -6.19 -25.74 -2.72
CA ARG A 172 -7.31 -26.69 -2.56
C ARG A 172 -8.43 -26.15 -1.68
N GLU A 173 -8.09 -25.30 -0.72
CA GLU A 173 -9.06 -24.71 0.22
C GLU A 173 -9.84 -23.53 -0.40
N ILE A 174 -9.49 -23.06 -1.61
CA ILE A 174 -10.08 -21.86 -2.23
C ILE A 174 -10.87 -22.25 -3.48
N LEU A 175 -12.11 -21.75 -3.58
CA LEU A 175 -12.96 -21.90 -4.75
C LEU A 175 -12.67 -20.83 -5.81
N ASN A 176 -12.86 -21.12 -7.09
CA ASN A 176 -12.71 -20.13 -8.17
C ASN A 176 -13.64 -18.94 -7.97
N ALA A 177 -14.90 -19.18 -7.61
CA ALA A 177 -15.86 -18.11 -7.32
C ALA A 177 -15.38 -17.18 -6.20
N GLU A 178 -14.70 -17.73 -5.20
CA GLU A 178 -14.13 -16.95 -4.09
C GLU A 178 -12.95 -16.08 -4.57
N LEU A 179 -12.08 -16.60 -5.44
CA LEU A 179 -11.00 -15.81 -6.05
C LEU A 179 -11.55 -14.64 -6.89
N ARG A 180 -12.60 -14.88 -7.67
CA ARG A 180 -13.30 -13.82 -8.42
C ARG A 180 -13.86 -12.75 -7.50
N GLN A 181 -14.52 -13.15 -6.41
CA GLN A 181 -15.05 -12.23 -5.43
C GLN A 181 -13.92 -11.42 -4.77
N MET A 182 -12.81 -12.06 -4.38
CA MET A 182 -11.65 -11.36 -3.83
C MET A 182 -11.06 -10.36 -4.83
N SER A 183 -10.92 -10.72 -6.10
CA SER A 183 -10.47 -9.81 -7.16
C SER A 183 -11.37 -8.59 -7.26
N TYR A 184 -12.68 -8.79 -7.38
CA TYR A 184 -13.67 -7.72 -7.49
C TYR A 184 -13.65 -6.77 -6.28
N LEU A 185 -13.69 -7.32 -5.05
CA LEU A 185 -13.68 -6.51 -3.83
C LEU A 185 -12.35 -5.76 -3.64
N THR A 186 -11.23 -6.38 -4.00
CA THR A 186 -9.93 -5.73 -3.98
C THR A 186 -9.89 -4.57 -4.98
N LYS A 187 -10.35 -4.80 -6.22
CA LYS A 187 -10.42 -3.77 -7.27
C LYS A 187 -11.24 -2.56 -6.83
N THR A 188 -12.44 -2.79 -6.30
CA THR A 188 -13.33 -1.70 -5.84
C THR A 188 -12.74 -0.91 -4.66
N CYS A 189 -12.12 -1.59 -3.71
CA CYS A 189 -11.44 -0.97 -2.58
C CYS A 189 -10.26 -0.09 -3.03
N LEU A 190 -9.45 -0.56 -3.98
CA LEU A 190 -8.30 0.19 -4.48
C LEU A 190 -8.71 1.35 -5.40
N ILE A 191 -9.80 1.21 -6.18
CA ILE A 191 -10.36 2.33 -6.95
C ILE A 191 -10.78 3.47 -6.01
N GLU A 192 -11.51 3.15 -4.92
CA GLU A 192 -11.87 4.18 -3.92
C GLU A 192 -10.62 4.78 -3.27
N SER A 193 -9.59 3.98 -3.02
CA SER A 193 -8.31 4.47 -2.48
C SER A 193 -7.65 5.48 -3.43
N ILE A 194 -7.62 5.17 -4.73
CA ILE A 194 -7.09 6.06 -5.77
C ILE A 194 -7.90 7.36 -5.82
N ASP A 195 -9.24 7.25 -5.83
CA ASP A 195 -10.13 8.40 -5.89
C ASP A 195 -9.98 9.31 -4.65
N ASN A 196 -9.89 8.72 -3.46
CA ASN A 196 -9.69 9.48 -2.23
C ASN A 196 -8.35 10.23 -2.21
N VAL A 197 -7.28 9.64 -2.76
CA VAL A 197 -5.99 10.32 -2.92
C VAL A 197 -6.07 11.39 -4.02
N CYS A 198 -6.73 11.13 -5.16
CA CYS A 198 -6.92 12.14 -6.19
C CYS A 198 -7.66 13.39 -5.67
N ASN A 199 -8.66 13.20 -4.81
CA ASN A 199 -9.43 14.29 -4.24
C ASN A 199 -8.68 15.03 -3.10
N PHE A 200 -7.66 14.40 -2.56
CA PHE A 200 -6.78 14.99 -1.55
C PHE A 200 -5.70 15.89 -2.17
N LEU A 201 -5.15 15.50 -3.33
CA LEU A 201 -4.14 16.24 -4.07
C LEU A 201 -4.73 17.41 -4.84
#